data_35419d649290f05013f8af9a3d3ec636
#
_entry.id   35419d649290f05013f8af9a3d3ec636
#
_cell.length_a   1.000
_cell.length_b   1.000
_cell.length_c   1.000
_cell.angle_alpha   90.00
_cell.angle_beta   90.00
_cell.angle_gamma   90.00
#
_symmetry.space_group_name_H-M   'P 1'
#
loop_
_entity.id
_entity.type
_entity.pdbx_description
1 polymer ?
#
loop_
_entity_poly.entity_id
_entity_poly.type
_entity_poly.pdbx_seq_one_letter_code
_entity_poly.pdbx_strand_id
1 'polypeptide(L)'
;MKSAVFLDRDGVINRALTRDGRPYPPSCLAEFEILPGVAEACAKLKQAGYLLVVATNQPDVGRGTMKQEMVEAIHADLCRRLPIDRVEVCYHPGREASECDCRKPKPGMLLRAARALSIDLARSFMVGDRWRDIDCGHAAGVTTILIDYGYAESLRNMPHHRVSSLAEAANLILDLAAE
;
A
#
# COMPACT_ATOMS: atom_id res chain seq x y z
N MET A 1 0.38 22.09 -2.55
CA MET A 1 -0.07 20.69 -2.46
C MET A 1 0.90 19.91 -1.59
N LYS A 2 0.47 18.88 -0.90
CA LYS A 2 1.31 18.05 0.00
C LYS A 2 1.83 16.84 -0.76
N SER A 3 3.04 16.37 -0.42
CA SER A 3 3.54 15.08 -0.91
C SER A 3 3.01 13.94 -0.04
N ALA A 4 2.83 12.76 -0.61
CA ALA A 4 2.34 11.58 0.10
C ALA A 4 3.19 10.34 -0.18
N VAL A 5 3.16 9.41 0.75
CA VAL A 5 3.60 8.04 0.53
C VAL A 5 2.37 7.14 0.60
N PHE A 6 2.03 6.56 -0.55
CA PHE A 6 1.00 5.54 -0.66
C PHE A 6 1.62 4.19 -0.30
N LEU A 7 0.96 3.45 0.56
CA LEU A 7 1.45 2.20 1.11
C LEU A 7 0.45 1.08 0.80
N ASP A 8 0.90 -0.02 0.20
CA ASP A 8 0.09 -1.23 0.30
C ASP A 8 0.04 -1.68 1.76
N ARG A 9 -0.94 -2.49 2.11
CA ARG A 9 -1.12 -2.98 3.47
C ARG A 9 -0.36 -4.28 3.70
N ASP A 10 -0.81 -5.33 3.03
CA ASP A 10 -0.30 -6.69 3.23
C ASP A 10 1.05 -6.88 2.52
N GLY A 11 2.09 -7.21 3.28
CA GLY A 11 3.47 -7.29 2.79
C GLY A 11 4.28 -5.99 2.89
N VAL A 12 3.63 -4.86 3.18
CA VAL A 12 4.30 -3.55 3.36
C VAL A 12 4.18 -3.07 4.80
N ILE A 13 2.96 -2.98 5.33
CA ILE A 13 2.68 -2.55 6.69
C ILE A 13 2.60 -3.75 7.63
N ASN A 14 1.84 -4.77 7.25
CA ASN A 14 1.68 -5.98 8.04
C ASN A 14 2.18 -7.21 7.30
N ARG A 15 2.50 -8.23 8.09
CA ARG A 15 2.91 -9.53 7.58
C ARG A 15 1.81 -10.10 6.68
N ALA A 16 2.18 -10.46 5.44
CA ALA A 16 1.36 -11.30 4.61
C ALA A 16 1.55 -12.77 5.01
N LEU A 17 0.46 -13.53 5.11
CA LEU A 17 0.52 -14.97 5.36
C LEU A 17 0.90 -15.68 4.06
N THR A 18 2.00 -16.42 4.06
CA THR A 18 2.42 -17.15 2.86
C THR A 18 1.83 -18.56 2.87
N ARG A 19 1.08 -18.90 1.81
CA ARG A 19 0.57 -20.26 1.55
C ARG A 19 0.91 -20.62 0.11
N ASP A 20 1.56 -21.75 -0.08
CA ASP A 20 2.01 -22.22 -1.42
C ASP A 20 2.80 -21.15 -2.21
N GLY A 21 3.69 -20.41 -1.52
CA GLY A 21 4.51 -19.35 -2.14
C GLY A 21 3.74 -18.09 -2.54
N ARG A 22 2.47 -17.96 -2.13
CA ARG A 22 1.63 -16.78 -2.41
C ARG A 22 1.28 -16.04 -1.13
N PRO A 23 1.30 -14.70 -1.13
CA PRO A 23 0.88 -13.90 0.01
C PRO A 23 -0.65 -13.81 0.09
N TYR A 24 -1.16 -13.93 1.32
CA TYR A 24 -2.56 -13.76 1.69
C TYR A 24 -2.70 -12.73 2.81
N PRO A 25 -3.80 -11.98 2.86
CA PRO A 25 -4.07 -11.08 3.98
C PRO A 25 -4.40 -11.88 5.26
N PRO A 26 -4.23 -11.26 6.46
CA PRO A 26 -4.73 -11.83 7.70
C PRO A 26 -6.26 -11.99 7.64
N SER A 27 -6.76 -13.12 8.14
CA SER A 27 -8.19 -13.46 8.13
C SER A 27 -8.94 -12.94 9.36
N CYS A 28 -8.20 -12.55 10.40
CA CYS A 28 -8.75 -11.98 11.64
C CYS A 28 -7.73 -11.03 12.29
N LEU A 29 -8.22 -10.27 13.28
CA LEU A 29 -7.39 -9.30 14.00
C LEU A 29 -6.21 -9.97 14.76
N ALA A 30 -6.37 -11.21 15.23
CA ALA A 30 -5.30 -11.95 15.91
C ALA A 30 -4.12 -12.31 14.99
N GLU A 31 -4.35 -12.38 13.68
CA GLU A 31 -3.30 -12.62 12.68
C GLU A 31 -2.66 -11.32 12.16
N PHE A 32 -3.21 -10.15 12.55
CA PHE A 32 -2.71 -8.87 12.10
C PHE A 32 -1.45 -8.47 12.88
N GLU A 33 -0.30 -8.61 12.23
CA GLU A 33 1.02 -8.30 12.80
C GLU A 33 1.70 -7.21 11.99
N ILE A 34 1.93 -6.04 12.60
CA ILE A 34 2.74 -4.98 11.97
C ILE A 34 4.19 -5.45 11.86
N LEU A 35 4.77 -5.29 10.68
CA LEU A 35 6.14 -5.69 10.41
C LEU A 35 7.15 -4.85 11.22
N PRO A 36 8.31 -5.42 11.59
CA PRO A 36 9.37 -4.70 12.28
C PRO A 36 9.80 -3.44 11.50
N GLY A 37 10.05 -2.34 12.23
CA GLY A 37 10.53 -1.08 11.65
C GLY A 37 9.46 -0.23 10.96
N VAL A 38 8.23 -0.72 10.82
CA VAL A 38 7.15 0.01 10.13
C VAL A 38 6.72 1.24 10.93
N ALA A 39 6.58 1.12 12.24
CA ALA A 39 6.16 2.25 13.08
C ALA A 39 7.17 3.41 13.02
N GLU A 40 8.45 3.10 13.09
CA GLU A 40 9.53 4.06 13.00
C GLU A 40 9.61 4.69 11.59
N ALA A 41 9.44 3.89 10.54
CA ALA A 41 9.40 4.36 9.16
C ALA A 41 8.25 5.35 8.94
N CYS A 42 7.04 5.01 9.39
CA CYS A 42 5.88 5.89 9.32
C CYS A 42 6.11 7.18 10.11
N ALA A 43 6.69 7.12 11.32
CA ALA A 43 6.99 8.30 12.12
C ALA A 43 7.98 9.23 11.42
N LYS A 44 9.07 8.69 10.83
CA LYS A 44 10.06 9.46 10.07
C LYS A 44 9.44 10.19 8.88
N LEU A 45 8.63 9.48 8.07
CA LEU A 45 7.95 10.06 6.93
C LEU A 45 6.96 11.16 7.34
N LYS A 46 6.23 10.97 8.44
CA LYS A 46 5.36 12.00 9.00
C LYS A 46 6.12 13.23 9.47
N GLN A 47 7.25 13.05 10.15
CA GLN A 47 8.12 14.16 10.60
C GLN A 47 8.67 14.96 9.42
N ALA A 48 8.93 14.31 8.28
CA ALA A 48 9.34 14.94 7.04
C ALA A 48 8.19 15.63 6.27
N GLY A 49 6.96 15.58 6.79
CA GLY A 49 5.81 16.28 6.23
C GLY A 49 4.98 15.48 5.20
N TYR A 50 5.30 14.20 4.96
CA TYR A 50 4.51 13.37 4.07
C TYR A 50 3.16 12.99 4.68
N LEU A 51 2.13 12.95 3.83
CA LEU A 51 0.89 12.25 4.16
C LEU A 51 1.09 10.74 3.95
N LEU A 52 0.55 9.93 4.84
CA LEU A 52 0.57 8.47 4.73
C LEU A 52 -0.82 7.96 4.35
N VAL A 53 -0.91 7.34 3.18
CA VAL A 53 -2.16 6.82 2.63
C VAL A 53 -2.03 5.34 2.38
N VAL A 54 -2.84 4.54 3.05
CA VAL A 54 -2.95 3.11 2.73
C VAL A 54 -3.81 2.93 1.48
N ALA A 55 -3.36 2.12 0.52
CA ALA A 55 -4.10 1.78 -0.69
C ALA A 55 -4.08 0.26 -0.90
N THR A 56 -5.15 -0.42 -0.52
CA THR A 56 -5.18 -1.89 -0.43
C THR A 56 -6.32 -2.54 -1.20
N ASN A 57 -6.03 -3.66 -1.87
CA ASN A 57 -7.02 -4.54 -2.48
C ASN A 57 -7.43 -5.62 -1.46
N GLN A 58 -8.71 -5.69 -1.14
CA GLN A 58 -9.30 -6.68 -0.23
C GLN A 58 -10.43 -7.47 -0.93
N PRO A 59 -10.08 -8.31 -1.91
CA PRO A 59 -11.05 -8.96 -2.78
C PRO A 59 -11.91 -10.02 -2.10
N ASP A 60 -11.46 -10.53 -0.95
CA ASP A 60 -12.14 -11.59 -0.23
C ASP A 60 -13.48 -11.13 0.34
N VAL A 61 -13.65 -9.83 0.58
CA VAL A 61 -14.95 -9.23 0.91
C VAL A 61 -15.91 -9.37 -0.26
N GLY A 62 -15.50 -8.95 -1.45
CA GLY A 62 -16.34 -9.05 -2.65
C GLY A 62 -16.60 -10.49 -3.10
N ARG A 63 -15.77 -11.44 -2.69
CA ARG A 63 -15.96 -12.88 -2.91
C ARG A 63 -16.85 -13.54 -1.86
N GLY A 64 -17.17 -12.81 -0.77
CA GLY A 64 -17.95 -13.35 0.34
C GLY A 64 -17.19 -14.31 1.25
N THR A 65 -15.85 -14.37 1.15
CA THR A 65 -14.99 -15.22 2.00
C THR A 65 -14.47 -14.50 3.24
N MET A 66 -14.61 -13.16 3.28
CA MET A 66 -14.29 -12.33 4.44
C MET A 66 -15.39 -11.30 4.68
N LYS A 67 -15.71 -11.04 5.94
CA LYS A 67 -16.64 -9.96 6.33
C LYS A 67 -15.94 -8.60 6.22
N GLN A 68 -16.65 -7.60 5.70
CA GLN A 68 -16.14 -6.25 5.58
C GLN A 68 -15.78 -5.67 6.95
N GLU A 69 -16.61 -5.93 7.97
CA GLU A 69 -16.40 -5.46 9.34
C GLU A 69 -15.06 -5.95 9.93
N MET A 70 -14.59 -7.14 9.51
CA MET A 70 -13.28 -7.64 9.93
C MET A 70 -12.13 -6.82 9.31
N VAL A 71 -12.23 -6.50 8.03
CA VAL A 71 -11.25 -5.64 7.34
C VAL A 71 -11.24 -4.24 7.96
N GLU A 72 -12.40 -3.69 8.26
CA GLU A 72 -12.55 -2.38 8.92
C GLU A 72 -11.97 -2.39 10.34
N ALA A 73 -12.15 -3.48 11.11
CA ALA A 73 -11.55 -3.64 12.43
C ALA A 73 -9.99 -3.67 12.36
N ILE A 74 -9.45 -4.36 11.37
CA ILE A 74 -8.00 -4.37 11.10
C ILE A 74 -7.52 -2.95 10.76
N HIS A 75 -8.23 -2.21 9.90
CA HIS A 75 -7.86 -0.83 9.55
C HIS A 75 -7.97 0.12 10.75
N ALA A 76 -8.97 -0.06 11.61
CA ALA A 76 -9.10 0.73 12.84
C ALA A 76 -7.92 0.47 13.79
N ASP A 77 -7.49 -0.79 13.97
CA ASP A 77 -6.30 -1.12 14.77
C ASP A 77 -5.02 -0.53 14.16
N LEU A 78 -4.87 -0.64 12.84
CA LEU A 78 -3.76 -0.05 12.10
C LEU A 78 -3.67 1.46 12.33
N CYS A 79 -4.77 2.20 12.15
CA CYS A 79 -4.82 3.66 12.33
C CYS A 79 -4.63 4.10 13.78
N ARG A 80 -4.95 3.25 14.77
CA ARG A 80 -4.67 3.52 16.18
C ARG A 80 -3.18 3.40 16.49
N ARG A 81 -2.46 2.50 15.79
CA ARG A 81 -1.05 2.19 16.05
C ARG A 81 -0.07 2.97 15.17
N LEU A 82 -0.50 3.45 14.01
CA LEU A 82 0.33 4.14 13.02
C LEU A 82 -0.30 5.49 12.63
N PRO A 83 0.51 6.51 12.32
CA PRO A 83 0.03 7.85 11.97
C PRO A 83 -0.49 7.92 10.52
N ILE A 84 -1.47 7.11 10.18
CA ILE A 84 -2.08 7.04 8.85
C ILE A 84 -3.11 8.16 8.70
N ASP A 85 -3.00 8.93 7.61
CA ASP A 85 -3.92 10.03 7.31
C ASP A 85 -5.19 9.56 6.59
N ARG A 86 -5.09 8.46 5.81
CA ARG A 86 -6.23 7.94 5.05
C ARG A 86 -6.04 6.46 4.70
N VAL A 87 -7.13 5.72 4.63
CA VAL A 87 -7.19 4.36 4.10
C VAL A 87 -8.11 4.33 2.89
N GLU A 88 -7.59 3.89 1.76
CA GLU A 88 -8.33 3.61 0.53
C GLU A 88 -8.38 2.10 0.32
N VAL A 89 -9.58 1.57 0.14
CA VAL A 89 -9.82 0.13 0.00
C VAL A 89 -10.59 -0.17 -1.27
N CYS A 90 -10.20 -1.25 -1.94
CA CYS A 90 -11.00 -1.86 -2.99
C CYS A 90 -11.50 -3.23 -2.52
N TYR A 91 -12.82 -3.36 -2.36
CA TYR A 91 -13.48 -4.61 -1.97
C TYR A 91 -13.95 -5.47 -3.16
N HIS A 92 -13.79 -5.01 -4.39
CA HIS A 92 -14.25 -5.74 -5.57
C HIS A 92 -13.52 -7.08 -5.73
N PRO A 93 -14.22 -8.16 -6.15
CA PRO A 93 -13.70 -9.53 -6.12
C PRO A 93 -12.51 -9.80 -7.06
N GLY A 94 -12.27 -8.92 -8.03
CA GLY A 94 -11.11 -9.02 -8.93
C GLY A 94 -11.26 -10.06 -10.02
N ARG A 95 -12.46 -10.47 -10.36
CA ARG A 95 -12.77 -11.20 -11.57
C ARG A 95 -12.91 -10.20 -12.73
N GLU A 96 -12.68 -10.63 -13.97
CA GLU A 96 -12.71 -9.79 -15.17
C GLU A 96 -13.98 -8.92 -15.35
N ALA A 97 -15.09 -9.34 -14.73
CA ALA A 97 -16.36 -8.64 -14.76
C ALA A 97 -16.49 -7.44 -13.80
N SER A 98 -15.50 -7.14 -12.96
CA SER A 98 -15.60 -5.98 -12.06
C SER A 98 -15.04 -4.73 -12.72
N GLU A 99 -15.92 -3.91 -13.26
CA GLU A 99 -15.61 -2.60 -13.87
C GLU A 99 -15.34 -1.51 -12.82
N CYS A 100 -14.48 -1.76 -11.84
CA CYS A 100 -14.09 -0.71 -10.92
C CYS A 100 -12.79 -0.01 -11.38
N ASP A 101 -12.65 1.24 -11.02
CA ASP A 101 -11.44 2.05 -11.23
C ASP A 101 -10.45 1.94 -10.06
N CYS A 102 -10.92 1.41 -8.91
CA CYS A 102 -10.17 1.42 -7.65
C CYS A 102 -9.20 0.26 -7.48
N ARG A 103 -9.46 -0.89 -8.10
CA ARG A 103 -8.61 -2.06 -7.90
C ARG A 103 -7.24 -1.90 -8.57
N LYS A 104 -6.17 -1.96 -7.78
CA LYS A 104 -4.79 -2.03 -8.32
C LYS A 104 -4.68 -3.20 -9.30
N PRO A 105 -4.14 -3.02 -10.51
CA PRO A 105 -3.22 -1.95 -10.92
C PRO A 105 -3.87 -0.63 -11.40
N LYS A 106 -5.18 -0.46 -11.36
CA LYS A 106 -5.81 0.81 -11.69
C LYS A 106 -5.53 1.86 -10.60
N PRO A 107 -5.36 3.15 -10.95
CA PRO A 107 -4.89 4.18 -10.03
C PRO A 107 -6.00 4.83 -9.19
N GLY A 108 -7.24 4.38 -9.29
CA GLY A 108 -8.40 5.11 -8.74
C GLY A 108 -8.33 5.40 -7.25
N MET A 109 -7.74 4.51 -6.42
CA MET A 109 -7.53 4.77 -5.00
C MET A 109 -6.57 5.94 -4.77
N LEU A 110 -5.43 5.98 -5.49
CA LEU A 110 -4.45 7.05 -5.37
C LEU A 110 -5.04 8.38 -5.83
N LEU A 111 -5.75 8.37 -6.96
CA LEU A 111 -6.39 9.58 -7.50
C LEU A 111 -7.50 10.13 -6.58
N ARG A 112 -8.28 9.26 -5.91
CA ARG A 112 -9.28 9.70 -4.92
C ARG A 112 -8.64 10.36 -3.72
N ALA A 113 -7.61 9.72 -3.15
CA ALA A 113 -6.87 10.28 -2.03
C ALA A 113 -6.22 11.61 -2.40
N ALA A 114 -5.62 11.69 -3.60
CA ALA A 114 -4.98 12.92 -4.09
C ALA A 114 -5.96 14.09 -4.18
N ARG A 115 -7.17 13.86 -4.70
CA ARG A 115 -8.22 14.88 -4.72
C ARG A 115 -8.68 15.28 -3.32
N ALA A 116 -8.90 14.29 -2.44
CA ALA A 116 -9.44 14.54 -1.10
C ALA A 116 -8.46 15.28 -0.17
N LEU A 117 -7.16 15.04 -0.32
CA LEU A 117 -6.12 15.57 0.56
C LEU A 117 -5.22 16.62 -0.13
N SER A 118 -5.54 17.02 -1.37
CA SER A 118 -4.75 17.95 -2.19
C SER A 118 -3.29 17.50 -2.33
N ILE A 119 -3.09 16.22 -2.70
CA ILE A 119 -1.77 15.60 -2.86
C ILE A 119 -1.19 15.94 -4.24
N ASP A 120 0.09 16.27 -4.28
CA ASP A 120 0.91 16.36 -5.48
C ASP A 120 1.46 14.97 -5.82
N LEU A 121 0.88 14.34 -6.83
CA LEU A 121 1.26 12.98 -7.23
C LEU A 121 2.68 12.94 -7.80
N ALA A 122 3.13 13.96 -8.53
CA ALA A 122 4.47 14.00 -9.11
C ALA A 122 5.59 14.02 -8.05
N ARG A 123 5.26 14.44 -6.82
CA ARG A 123 6.18 14.49 -5.68
C ARG A 123 5.85 13.41 -4.63
N SER A 124 5.12 12.39 -5.03
CA SER A 124 4.62 11.34 -4.14
C SER A 124 5.17 9.97 -4.54
N PHE A 125 5.03 9.01 -3.64
CA PHE A 125 5.60 7.68 -3.78
C PHE A 125 4.51 6.61 -3.60
N MET A 126 4.67 5.46 -4.29
CA MET A 126 3.92 4.24 -4.03
C MET A 126 4.89 3.15 -3.61
N VAL A 127 4.71 2.64 -2.40
CA VAL A 127 5.47 1.50 -1.86
C VAL A 127 4.56 0.27 -1.85
N GLY A 128 4.98 -0.77 -2.53
CA GLY A 128 4.25 -2.04 -2.63
C GLY A 128 5.17 -3.22 -2.74
N ASP A 129 4.65 -4.43 -2.60
CA ASP A 129 5.39 -5.68 -2.70
C ASP A 129 5.04 -6.50 -3.95
N ARG A 130 4.08 -6.01 -4.77
CA ARG A 130 3.55 -6.70 -5.94
C ARG A 130 3.59 -5.85 -7.20
N TRP A 131 3.61 -6.52 -8.36
CA TRP A 131 3.55 -5.86 -9.67
C TRP A 131 2.36 -4.88 -9.81
N ARG A 132 1.21 -5.19 -9.15
CA ARG A 132 0.00 -4.34 -9.20
C ARG A 132 0.21 -2.99 -8.55
N ASP A 133 1.04 -2.92 -7.54
CA ASP A 133 1.38 -1.68 -6.84
C ASP A 133 2.24 -0.79 -7.74
N ILE A 134 3.21 -1.40 -8.39
CA ILE A 134 4.12 -0.72 -9.31
C ILE A 134 3.34 -0.16 -10.50
N ASP A 135 2.52 -0.98 -11.16
CA ASP A 135 1.69 -0.53 -12.27
C ASP A 135 0.68 0.56 -11.85
N CYS A 136 0.10 0.44 -10.66
CA CYS A 136 -0.80 1.45 -10.09
C CYS A 136 -0.07 2.78 -9.86
N GLY A 137 1.13 2.75 -9.30
CA GLY A 137 1.95 3.93 -9.08
C GLY A 137 2.34 4.61 -10.41
N HIS A 138 2.79 3.84 -11.40
CA HIS A 138 3.07 4.37 -12.75
C HIS A 138 1.83 5.03 -13.37
N ALA A 139 0.69 4.36 -13.30
CA ALA A 139 -0.57 4.90 -13.84
C ALA A 139 -1.04 6.18 -13.11
N ALA A 140 -0.67 6.36 -11.85
CA ALA A 140 -0.96 7.56 -11.08
C ALA A 140 0.09 8.66 -11.24
N GLY A 141 1.25 8.38 -11.84
CA GLY A 141 2.35 9.34 -12.02
C GLY A 141 3.17 9.59 -10.74
N VAL A 142 3.25 8.59 -9.85
CA VAL A 142 4.08 8.66 -8.64
C VAL A 142 5.36 7.84 -8.78
N THR A 143 6.39 8.14 -8.01
CA THR A 143 7.60 7.32 -7.91
C THR A 143 7.27 5.99 -7.25
N THR A 144 7.68 4.87 -7.85
CA THR A 144 7.36 3.51 -7.38
C THR A 144 8.54 2.85 -6.71
N ILE A 145 8.31 2.23 -5.55
CA ILE A 145 9.30 1.51 -4.76
C ILE A 145 8.76 0.10 -4.49
N LEU A 146 9.48 -0.92 -4.93
CA LEU A 146 9.14 -2.32 -4.70
C LEU A 146 9.86 -2.83 -3.46
N ILE A 147 9.12 -3.36 -2.48
CA ILE A 147 9.69 -4.22 -1.45
C ILE A 147 9.79 -5.62 -2.06
N ASP A 148 11.00 -6.05 -2.36
CA ASP A 148 11.24 -7.26 -3.13
C ASP A 148 11.43 -8.48 -2.22
N TYR A 149 10.38 -9.28 -2.10
CA TYR A 149 10.40 -10.56 -1.38
C TYR A 149 10.77 -11.76 -2.28
N GLY A 150 11.10 -11.53 -3.56
CA GLY A 150 11.39 -12.61 -4.49
C GLY A 150 10.16 -13.47 -4.84
N TYR A 151 8.96 -12.90 -4.84
CA TYR A 151 7.77 -13.63 -5.26
C TYR A 151 7.89 -14.12 -6.71
N ALA A 152 7.35 -15.31 -6.98
CA ALA A 152 7.29 -15.88 -8.33
C ALA A 152 6.25 -15.16 -9.21
N GLU A 153 6.35 -13.83 -9.30
CA GLU A 153 5.49 -12.97 -10.12
C GLU A 153 6.35 -12.17 -11.11
N SER A 154 5.92 -12.14 -12.35
CA SER A 154 6.55 -11.28 -13.35
C SER A 154 6.09 -9.84 -13.17
N LEU A 155 7.03 -8.92 -13.07
CA LEU A 155 6.76 -7.49 -13.16
C LEU A 155 6.40 -7.13 -14.61
N ARG A 156 5.38 -6.31 -14.79
CA ARG A 156 4.97 -5.77 -16.11
C ARG A 156 5.74 -4.49 -16.41
N ASN A 157 5.86 -3.64 -15.39
CA ASN A 157 6.69 -2.43 -15.44
C ASN A 157 7.78 -2.53 -14.36
N MET A 158 8.95 -1.95 -14.66
CA MET A 158 10.04 -1.89 -13.70
C MET A 158 9.73 -0.83 -12.63
N PRO A 159 9.95 -1.11 -11.34
CA PRO A 159 9.87 -0.09 -10.31
C PRO A 159 11.01 0.92 -10.48
N HIS A 160 10.82 2.15 -10.03
CA HIS A 160 11.90 3.14 -10.00
C HIS A 160 13.00 2.71 -9.02
N HIS A 161 12.61 2.11 -7.88
CA HIS A 161 13.54 1.62 -6.87
C HIS A 161 13.11 0.26 -6.31
N ARG A 162 14.08 -0.48 -5.75
CA ARG A 162 13.86 -1.75 -5.03
C ARG A 162 14.51 -1.66 -3.66
N VAL A 163 13.84 -2.20 -2.67
CA VAL A 163 14.27 -2.24 -1.27
C VAL A 163 13.84 -3.54 -0.62
N SER A 164 14.32 -3.83 0.59
CA SER A 164 13.98 -5.04 1.34
C SER A 164 12.89 -4.82 2.40
N SER A 165 12.58 -3.55 2.74
CA SER A 165 11.64 -3.23 3.82
C SER A 165 11.07 -1.81 3.67
N LEU A 166 9.98 -1.51 4.41
CA LEU A 166 9.46 -0.15 4.51
C LEU A 166 10.45 0.79 5.21
N ALA A 167 11.26 0.29 6.15
CA ALA A 167 12.28 1.08 6.79
C ALA A 167 13.34 1.59 5.80
N GLU A 168 13.77 0.72 4.88
CA GLU A 168 14.68 1.08 3.80
C GLU A 168 14.03 2.03 2.80
N ALA A 169 12.75 1.78 2.44
CA ALA A 169 11.98 2.67 1.57
C ALA A 169 11.86 4.08 2.17
N ALA A 170 11.61 4.20 3.47
CA ALA A 170 11.50 5.49 4.14
C ALA A 170 12.82 6.27 4.10
N ASN A 171 13.96 5.62 4.35
CA ASN A 171 15.27 6.27 4.25
C ASN A 171 15.53 6.75 2.81
N LEU A 172 15.28 5.90 1.81
CA LEU A 172 15.43 6.25 0.40
C LEU A 172 14.54 7.46 0.01
N ILE A 173 13.28 7.49 0.44
CA ILE A 173 12.37 8.63 0.18
C ILE A 173 12.91 9.92 0.75
N LEU A 174 13.49 9.88 1.96
CA LEU A 174 14.06 11.06 2.61
C LEU A 174 15.33 11.53 1.90
N ASP A 175 16.16 10.61 1.43
CA ASP A 175 17.38 10.94 0.65
C ASP A 175 17.01 11.60 -0.68
N LEU A 176 16.05 11.04 -1.43
CA LEU A 176 15.54 11.63 -2.68
C LEU A 176 14.88 13.00 -2.52
N ALA A 177 14.37 13.31 -1.34
CA ALA A 177 13.77 14.62 -1.05
C ALA A 177 14.80 15.68 -0.66
N ALA A 178 16.04 15.28 -0.36
CA ALA A 178 17.14 16.18 0.00
C ALA A 178 17.96 16.66 -1.22
N GLU A 179 17.78 16.01 -2.38
CA GLU A 179 18.38 16.37 -3.66
C GLU A 179 17.56 17.46 -4.38
#